data_93b39660941114773346b76567ca72ef
#
_entry.id   93b39660941114773346b76567ca72ef
#
_cell.length_a   1.000
_cell.length_b   1.000
_cell.length_c   1.000
_cell.angle_alpha   90.00
_cell.angle_beta   90.00
_cell.angle_gamma   90.00
#
_symmetry.space_group_name_H-M   'P 1'
#
loop_
_entity.id
_entity.type
_entity.pdbx_description
1 polymer ?
#
loop_
_entity_poly.entity_id
_entity_poly.type
_entity_poly.pdbx_seq_one_letter_code
_entity_poly.pdbx_strand_id
1 'polypeptide(L)'
;MSQDFSSRYILLGTLFTVSAALIFGQHVSLLMDHQRGEILEEVRASHLGSVWTIHPPRGLIFDRKGQLLAGNEMVYEAGIDYRAVNKETDDAHTIALTSNVYFGLDYYKVKVTVENPPNPQQVYLPLAKGIEKEKVDQLQNFLKIRDADSRLERTEKARLARHLRGLVLQPYMKRIYPEPLLASNVLGFVGYTQQALPLGYFGVEAKYNEMLAGSPVKLWVPNDPRLVQDFPPIPEGASLILTIDRELQAAVEKILEENIQKTKSETGVIVVLDPKTGEVWAMASYPRLDISRYWDYEAISQKGQFVFNRAISAMYEPGSVFKVLTMASALDKGVVTEDTTYLDKGAIEVGGLVIYNWDRAGHGKQTMQGCMQLSLNVCLAWVATQLGAADFYTYLQAFGIGHTTGIDLDGERAGILKLPQDQLWSESEIGTNSFGQGVSATPIQMAAAISALANDGKIMRPHIVRAIIKDGEQFMITPSVSSI
;
A
#
# COMPACT_ATOMS: atom_id res chain seq x y z
N MET A 1 -87.76 -23.94 -25.50
CA MET A 1 -86.45 -23.23 -25.63
C MET A 1 -85.77 -22.83 -24.30
N SER A 2 -86.14 -23.38 -23.14
CA SER A 2 -85.62 -22.97 -21.82
C SER A 2 -84.59 -23.95 -21.16
N GLN A 3 -84.39 -25.13 -21.77
CA GLN A 3 -83.45 -26.11 -21.19
C GLN A 3 -81.99 -25.95 -21.63
N ASP A 4 -81.73 -25.25 -22.70
CA ASP A 4 -80.36 -25.09 -23.24
C ASP A 4 -79.54 -24.03 -22.56
N PHE A 5 -80.16 -23.05 -21.91
CA PHE A 5 -79.44 -22.00 -21.18
C PHE A 5 -78.87 -22.48 -19.83
N SER A 6 -79.58 -23.35 -19.11
CA SER A 6 -79.12 -23.85 -17.82
C SER A 6 -77.86 -24.73 -17.96
N SER A 7 -77.84 -25.58 -19.00
CA SER A 7 -76.68 -26.42 -19.31
C SER A 7 -75.41 -25.61 -19.65
N ARG A 8 -75.56 -24.50 -20.34
CA ARG A 8 -74.43 -23.60 -20.65
C ARG A 8 -73.88 -22.90 -19.42
N TYR A 9 -74.74 -22.46 -18.50
CA TYR A 9 -74.29 -21.84 -17.23
C TYR A 9 -73.66 -22.82 -16.32
N ILE A 10 -74.13 -24.08 -16.26
CA ILE A 10 -73.52 -25.17 -15.49
C ILE A 10 -72.16 -25.52 -16.07
N LEU A 11 -71.98 -25.57 -17.40
CA LEU A 11 -70.73 -25.82 -18.08
C LEU A 11 -69.72 -24.69 -17.81
N LEU A 12 -70.15 -23.42 -17.91
CA LEU A 12 -69.30 -22.26 -17.59
C LEU A 12 -68.90 -22.24 -16.10
N GLY A 13 -69.86 -22.53 -15.21
CA GLY A 13 -69.60 -22.60 -13.78
C GLY A 13 -68.61 -23.70 -13.41
N THR A 14 -68.75 -24.88 -14.01
CA THR A 14 -67.78 -26.00 -13.78
C THR A 14 -66.41 -25.68 -14.36
N LEU A 15 -66.32 -25.04 -15.57
CA LEU A 15 -65.06 -24.62 -16.15
C LEU A 15 -64.35 -23.58 -15.27
N PHE A 16 -65.09 -22.63 -14.73
CA PHE A 16 -64.54 -21.61 -13.81
C PHE A 16 -64.08 -22.19 -12.50
N THR A 17 -64.82 -23.15 -11.91
CA THR A 17 -64.46 -23.82 -10.67
C THR A 17 -63.25 -24.71 -10.84
N VAL A 18 -63.15 -25.45 -11.96
CA VAL A 18 -61.96 -26.31 -12.27
C VAL A 18 -60.74 -25.42 -12.51
N SER A 19 -60.89 -24.32 -13.26
CA SER A 19 -59.76 -23.37 -13.48
C SER A 19 -59.30 -22.73 -12.16
N ALA A 20 -60.24 -22.34 -11.28
CA ALA A 20 -59.89 -21.78 -9.97
C ALA A 20 -59.21 -22.82 -9.07
N ALA A 21 -59.67 -24.08 -9.09
CA ALA A 21 -59.06 -25.19 -8.35
C ALA A 21 -57.63 -25.51 -8.87
N LEU A 22 -57.42 -25.46 -10.20
CA LEU A 22 -56.09 -25.66 -10.80
C LEU A 22 -55.14 -24.55 -10.42
N ILE A 23 -55.59 -23.28 -10.48
CA ILE A 23 -54.79 -22.12 -10.07
C ILE A 23 -54.44 -22.23 -8.56
N PHE A 24 -55.41 -22.55 -7.74
CA PHE A 24 -55.18 -22.71 -6.30
C PHE A 24 -54.26 -23.89 -6.00
N GLY A 25 -54.45 -25.05 -6.67
CA GLY A 25 -53.56 -26.20 -6.54
C GLY A 25 -52.10 -25.87 -6.98
N GLN A 26 -51.95 -25.08 -8.04
CA GLN A 26 -50.64 -24.64 -8.49
C GLN A 26 -49.97 -23.64 -7.51
N HIS A 27 -50.76 -22.76 -6.89
CA HIS A 27 -50.26 -21.86 -5.82
C HIS A 27 -49.86 -22.65 -4.56
N VAL A 28 -50.64 -23.63 -4.14
CA VAL A 28 -50.34 -24.51 -2.99
C VAL A 28 -49.08 -25.34 -3.29
N SER A 29 -48.95 -25.90 -4.49
CA SER A 29 -47.77 -26.65 -4.93
C SER A 29 -46.49 -25.76 -4.92
N LEU A 30 -46.59 -24.50 -5.35
CA LEU A 30 -45.49 -23.53 -5.31
C LEU A 30 -45.08 -23.19 -3.86
N LEU A 31 -46.03 -23.11 -2.93
CA LEU A 31 -45.77 -22.82 -1.51
C LEU A 31 -45.22 -24.03 -0.74
N MET A 32 -45.52 -25.27 -1.20
CA MET A 32 -45.06 -26.52 -0.58
C MET A 32 -43.70 -27.01 -1.15
N ASP A 33 -43.29 -26.53 -2.30
CA ASP A 33 -42.00 -26.84 -2.90
C ASP A 33 -40.91 -25.99 -2.26
N HIS A 34 -40.16 -26.57 -1.32
CA HIS A 34 -39.13 -25.87 -0.54
C HIS A 34 -38.07 -25.20 -1.41
N GLN A 35 -37.62 -25.82 -2.50
CA GLN A 35 -36.65 -25.24 -3.43
C GLN A 35 -37.22 -24.06 -4.22
N ARG A 36 -38.49 -24.13 -4.64
CA ARG A 36 -39.13 -23.02 -5.32
C ARG A 36 -39.53 -21.89 -4.36
N GLY A 37 -39.84 -22.25 -3.09
CA GLY A 37 -40.05 -21.28 -2.03
C GLY A 37 -38.82 -20.43 -1.76
N GLU A 38 -37.64 -21.04 -1.66
CA GLU A 38 -36.37 -20.33 -1.50
C GLU A 38 -36.07 -19.39 -2.69
N ILE A 39 -36.27 -19.86 -3.95
CA ILE A 39 -36.09 -19.03 -5.15
C ILE A 39 -37.09 -17.84 -5.16
N LEU A 40 -38.35 -18.07 -4.77
CA LEU A 40 -39.36 -17.00 -4.70
C LEU A 40 -39.06 -16.00 -3.57
N GLU A 41 -38.54 -16.44 -2.44
CA GLU A 41 -38.04 -15.56 -1.37
C GLU A 41 -36.82 -14.77 -1.81
N GLU A 42 -35.88 -15.40 -2.50
CA GLU A 42 -34.70 -14.72 -3.05
C GLU A 42 -35.06 -13.66 -4.11
N VAL A 43 -35.99 -13.99 -5.02
CA VAL A 43 -36.53 -13.03 -6.01
C VAL A 43 -37.33 -11.93 -5.31
N ARG A 44 -38.13 -12.23 -4.32
CA ARG A 44 -38.88 -11.25 -3.51
C ARG A 44 -37.90 -10.35 -2.73
N ALA A 45 -36.87 -10.92 -2.11
CA ALA A 45 -35.85 -10.18 -1.40
C ALA A 45 -35.08 -9.24 -2.34
N SER A 46 -34.74 -9.70 -3.56
CA SER A 46 -34.07 -8.85 -4.58
C SER A 46 -34.95 -7.70 -5.09
N HIS A 47 -36.27 -7.87 -5.12
CA HIS A 47 -37.21 -6.79 -5.46
C HIS A 47 -37.44 -5.79 -4.30
N LEU A 48 -37.29 -6.23 -3.05
CA LEU A 48 -37.49 -5.39 -1.86
C LEU A 48 -36.24 -4.64 -1.45
N GLY A 49 -35.05 -5.13 -1.79
CA GLY A 49 -33.76 -4.55 -1.47
C GLY A 49 -32.61 -5.31 -2.12
N SER A 50 -31.40 -4.82 -1.90
CA SER A 50 -30.17 -5.45 -2.38
C SER A 50 -29.13 -5.50 -1.26
N VAL A 51 -28.26 -6.51 -1.29
CA VAL A 51 -27.13 -6.59 -0.36
C VAL A 51 -25.98 -5.77 -0.90
N TRP A 52 -25.63 -4.72 -0.17
CA TRP A 52 -24.49 -3.86 -0.49
C TRP A 52 -23.30 -4.27 0.37
N THR A 53 -22.15 -4.40 -0.28
CA THR A 53 -20.87 -4.54 0.44
C THR A 53 -20.29 -3.15 0.63
N ILE A 54 -20.25 -2.70 1.88
CA ILE A 54 -19.72 -1.38 2.22
C ILE A 54 -18.32 -1.59 2.79
N HIS A 55 -17.32 -0.95 2.16
CA HIS A 55 -15.96 -0.95 2.63
C HIS A 55 -15.79 0.17 3.66
N PRO A 56 -15.18 -0.12 4.83
CA PRO A 56 -14.91 0.89 5.83
C PRO A 56 -13.91 1.93 5.32
N PRO A 57 -13.89 3.13 5.93
CA PRO A 57 -12.80 4.07 5.73
C PRO A 57 -11.48 3.40 6.11
N ARG A 58 -10.46 3.57 5.26
CA ARG A 58 -9.12 3.02 5.53
C ARG A 58 -8.49 3.73 6.73
N GLY A 59 -7.82 3.00 7.60
CA GLY A 59 -7.14 3.54 8.76
C GLY A 59 -6.13 4.64 8.40
N LEU A 60 -5.93 5.59 9.29
CA LEU A 60 -5.00 6.71 9.11
C LEU A 60 -3.55 6.26 9.40
N ILE A 61 -2.58 6.96 8.82
CA ILE A 61 -1.16 6.73 9.12
C ILE A 61 -0.57 8.04 9.64
N PHE A 62 0.03 7.97 10.82
CA PHE A 62 0.65 9.09 11.50
C PHE A 62 2.16 8.88 11.66
N ASP A 63 2.91 9.96 11.76
CA ASP A 63 4.28 9.94 12.22
C ASP A 63 4.36 9.66 13.74
N ARG A 64 5.57 9.56 14.28
CA ARG A 64 5.80 9.28 15.73
C ARG A 64 5.26 10.36 16.66
N LYS A 65 4.98 11.57 16.16
CA LYS A 65 4.44 12.73 16.90
C LYS A 65 2.94 12.94 16.67
N GLY A 66 2.28 12.05 15.89
CA GLY A 66 0.86 12.14 15.58
C GLY A 66 0.53 13.07 14.40
N GLN A 67 1.51 13.47 13.58
CA GLN A 67 1.26 14.23 12.36
C GLN A 67 0.79 13.28 11.24
N LEU A 68 -0.24 13.69 10.50
CA LEU A 68 -0.85 12.88 9.46
C LEU A 68 0.07 12.72 8.24
N LEU A 69 0.38 11.46 7.89
CA LEU A 69 1.15 11.08 6.70
C LEU A 69 0.26 10.52 5.59
N ALA A 70 -0.80 9.79 5.95
CA ALA A 70 -1.80 9.30 5.00
C ALA A 70 -3.19 9.32 5.64
N GLY A 71 -4.16 9.84 4.89
CA GLY A 71 -5.54 10.00 5.32
C GLY A 71 -6.54 9.66 4.23
N ASN A 72 -7.80 10.00 4.47
CA ASN A 72 -8.88 9.79 3.51
C ASN A 72 -9.62 11.10 3.30
N GLU A 73 -10.08 11.32 2.09
CA GLU A 73 -10.93 12.44 1.69
C GLU A 73 -12.17 11.91 1.01
N MET A 74 -13.33 12.44 1.36
CA MET A 74 -14.56 12.12 0.65
C MET A 74 -14.62 12.90 -0.65
N VAL A 75 -14.62 12.17 -1.74
CA VAL A 75 -14.78 12.70 -3.10
C VAL A 75 -15.93 11.98 -3.81
N TYR A 76 -16.31 12.48 -4.98
CA TYR A 76 -17.41 11.93 -5.74
C TYR A 76 -16.97 11.46 -7.12
N GLU A 77 -17.60 10.39 -7.58
CA GLU A 77 -17.62 9.99 -8.97
C GLU A 77 -18.92 10.53 -9.60
N ALA A 78 -18.81 11.30 -10.67
CA ALA A 78 -19.95 11.65 -11.52
C ALA A 78 -20.06 10.63 -12.65
N GLY A 79 -21.25 10.10 -12.84
CA GLY A 79 -21.55 9.15 -13.90
C GLY A 79 -22.94 9.33 -14.48
N ILE A 80 -23.21 8.61 -15.55
CA ILE A 80 -24.52 8.61 -16.24
C ILE A 80 -25.20 7.27 -16.02
N ASP A 81 -26.40 7.29 -15.46
CA ASP A 81 -27.34 6.16 -15.51
C ASP A 81 -28.24 6.32 -16.75
N TYR A 82 -27.94 5.57 -17.80
CA TYR A 82 -28.68 5.64 -19.06
C TYR A 82 -30.14 5.20 -18.97
N ARG A 83 -30.54 4.47 -17.92
CA ARG A 83 -31.94 4.09 -17.69
C ARG A 83 -32.79 5.28 -17.26
N ALA A 84 -32.17 6.27 -16.64
CA ALA A 84 -32.85 7.46 -16.15
C ALA A 84 -32.80 8.65 -17.14
N VAL A 85 -31.98 8.57 -18.19
CA VAL A 85 -31.84 9.57 -19.24
C VAL A 85 -33.02 9.45 -20.24
N ASN A 86 -33.79 10.52 -20.45
CA ASN A 86 -34.78 10.57 -21.47
C ASN A 86 -34.20 11.22 -22.76
N LYS A 87 -34.17 10.45 -23.85
CA LYS A 87 -33.60 10.88 -25.13
C LYS A 87 -34.51 11.88 -25.90
N GLU A 88 -35.80 11.96 -25.54
CA GLU A 88 -36.77 12.86 -26.16
C GLU A 88 -36.81 14.25 -25.52
N THR A 89 -35.99 14.47 -24.50
CA THR A 89 -35.91 15.71 -23.72
C THR A 89 -34.51 16.30 -23.72
N ASP A 90 -34.36 17.51 -23.18
CA ASP A 90 -33.08 18.22 -23.04
C ASP A 90 -32.13 17.67 -21.93
N ASP A 91 -32.28 16.40 -21.56
CA ASP A 91 -31.48 15.80 -20.48
C ASP A 91 -29.97 15.88 -20.77
N ALA A 92 -29.56 15.55 -22.00
CA ALA A 92 -28.17 15.58 -22.40
C ALA A 92 -27.54 16.97 -22.29
N HIS A 93 -28.29 18.01 -22.72
CA HIS A 93 -27.88 19.40 -22.59
C HIS A 93 -27.74 19.80 -21.10
N THR A 94 -28.79 19.51 -20.31
CA THR A 94 -28.84 19.89 -18.89
C THR A 94 -27.75 19.22 -18.08
N ILE A 95 -27.50 17.90 -18.28
CA ILE A 95 -26.42 17.14 -17.63
C ILE A 95 -25.07 17.71 -18.05
N ALA A 96 -24.85 17.95 -19.35
CA ALA A 96 -23.58 18.48 -19.84
C ALA A 96 -23.28 19.88 -19.29
N LEU A 97 -24.28 20.77 -19.29
CA LEU A 97 -24.15 22.12 -18.76
C LEU A 97 -23.85 22.09 -17.25
N THR A 98 -24.59 21.30 -16.48
CA THR A 98 -24.38 21.15 -15.05
C THR A 98 -22.99 20.59 -14.75
N SER A 99 -22.56 19.55 -15.47
CA SER A 99 -21.25 18.95 -15.33
C SER A 99 -20.10 19.92 -15.69
N ASN A 100 -20.30 20.78 -16.68
CA ASN A 100 -19.35 21.82 -17.05
C ASN A 100 -19.25 22.91 -15.98
N VAL A 101 -20.38 23.45 -15.52
CA VAL A 101 -20.44 24.59 -14.58
C VAL A 101 -19.90 24.20 -13.21
N TYR A 102 -20.29 23.05 -12.68
CA TYR A 102 -19.93 22.65 -11.29
C TYR A 102 -18.69 21.78 -11.21
N PHE A 103 -18.41 20.93 -12.22
CA PHE A 103 -17.33 19.97 -12.17
C PHE A 103 -16.19 20.28 -13.15
N GLY A 104 -16.36 21.30 -14.03
CA GLY A 104 -15.34 21.69 -15.01
C GLY A 104 -15.15 20.69 -16.15
N LEU A 105 -16.13 19.81 -16.40
CA LEU A 105 -16.06 18.82 -17.47
C LEU A 105 -16.36 19.47 -18.84
N ASP A 106 -15.76 18.93 -19.89
CA ASP A 106 -16.03 19.41 -21.26
C ASP A 106 -17.48 19.17 -21.65
N TYR A 107 -18.19 20.27 -21.95
CA TYR A 107 -19.62 20.26 -22.29
C TYR A 107 -19.94 19.35 -23.49
N TYR A 108 -19.17 19.49 -24.58
CA TYR A 108 -19.44 18.73 -25.79
C TYR A 108 -19.17 17.26 -25.62
N LYS A 109 -18.08 16.92 -24.95
CA LYS A 109 -17.72 15.54 -24.65
C LYS A 109 -18.79 14.87 -23.79
N VAL A 110 -19.24 15.53 -22.71
CA VAL A 110 -20.30 15.01 -21.85
C VAL A 110 -21.60 14.86 -22.62
N LYS A 111 -22.01 15.89 -23.39
CA LYS A 111 -23.25 15.85 -24.18
C LYS A 111 -23.26 14.67 -25.15
N VAL A 112 -22.22 14.52 -25.96
CA VAL A 112 -22.08 13.41 -26.90
C VAL A 112 -22.11 12.05 -26.19
N THR A 113 -21.47 11.95 -25.04
CA THR A 113 -21.44 10.73 -24.23
C THR A 113 -22.84 10.36 -23.71
N VAL A 114 -23.63 11.35 -23.26
CA VAL A 114 -25.02 11.12 -22.79
C VAL A 114 -25.93 10.70 -23.95
N GLU A 115 -25.80 11.33 -25.10
CA GLU A 115 -26.60 11.03 -26.30
C GLU A 115 -26.26 9.68 -26.93
N ASN A 116 -25.00 9.29 -26.88
CA ASN A 116 -24.48 8.10 -27.57
C ASN A 116 -23.76 7.16 -26.57
N PRO A 117 -24.48 6.26 -25.89
CA PRO A 117 -23.86 5.26 -25.04
C PRO A 117 -22.91 4.38 -25.84
N PRO A 118 -21.71 4.05 -25.33
CA PRO A 118 -20.72 3.21 -26.01
C PRO A 118 -21.24 1.81 -26.40
N ASN A 119 -22.21 1.33 -25.62
CA ASN A 119 -22.91 0.07 -25.87
C ASN A 119 -24.41 0.28 -25.67
N PRO A 120 -25.31 -0.20 -26.56
CA PRO A 120 -26.77 -0.09 -26.39
C PRO A 120 -27.30 -0.69 -25.07
N GLN A 121 -26.57 -1.62 -24.47
CA GLN A 121 -26.90 -2.23 -23.17
C GLN A 121 -26.22 -1.55 -21.98
N GLN A 122 -25.46 -0.48 -22.20
CA GLN A 122 -24.77 0.25 -21.14
C GLN A 122 -25.76 0.84 -20.16
N VAL A 123 -25.67 0.42 -18.90
CA VAL A 123 -26.51 0.91 -17.82
C VAL A 123 -25.92 2.13 -17.16
N TYR A 124 -24.63 2.08 -16.88
CA TYR A 124 -23.90 3.13 -16.17
C TYR A 124 -22.56 3.42 -16.84
N LEU A 125 -22.17 4.68 -16.92
CA LEU A 125 -20.87 5.10 -17.41
C LEU A 125 -20.28 6.20 -16.51
N PRO A 126 -19.09 6.01 -15.91
CA PRO A 126 -18.42 7.08 -15.17
C PRO A 126 -17.94 8.18 -16.14
N LEU A 127 -18.19 9.44 -15.80
CA LEU A 127 -17.72 10.62 -16.52
C LEU A 127 -16.42 11.18 -15.93
N ALA A 128 -16.36 11.29 -14.61
CA ALA A 128 -15.22 11.83 -13.88
C ALA A 128 -15.17 11.26 -12.47
N LYS A 129 -13.94 11.09 -11.96
CA LYS A 129 -13.63 10.69 -10.60
C LYS A 129 -12.91 11.80 -9.85
N GLY A 130 -12.95 11.76 -8.51
CA GLY A 130 -12.22 12.70 -7.67
C GLY A 130 -12.81 14.10 -7.61
N ILE A 131 -14.13 14.23 -7.85
CA ILE A 131 -14.81 15.50 -7.69
C ILE A 131 -14.89 15.85 -6.20
N GLU A 132 -14.35 17.01 -5.85
CA GLU A 132 -14.35 17.53 -4.49
C GLU A 132 -15.76 17.69 -3.93
N LYS A 133 -15.94 17.36 -2.66
CA LYS A 133 -17.21 17.46 -1.96
C LYS A 133 -17.81 18.86 -2.07
N GLU A 134 -17.00 19.92 -1.99
CA GLU A 134 -17.43 21.31 -2.07
C GLU A 134 -18.18 21.62 -3.37
N LYS A 135 -17.73 21.08 -4.51
CA LYS A 135 -18.39 21.27 -5.82
C LYS A 135 -19.76 20.59 -5.87
N VAL A 136 -19.85 19.41 -5.24
CA VAL A 136 -21.13 18.70 -5.12
C VAL A 136 -22.07 19.43 -4.18
N ASP A 137 -21.58 19.93 -3.05
CA ASP A 137 -22.34 20.72 -2.09
C ASP A 137 -22.86 22.03 -2.73
N GLN A 138 -22.06 22.68 -3.59
CA GLN A 138 -22.49 23.87 -4.36
C GLN A 138 -23.67 23.55 -5.29
N LEU A 139 -23.60 22.45 -6.03
CA LEU A 139 -24.72 21.99 -6.86
C LEU A 139 -25.95 21.67 -6.02
N GLN A 140 -25.80 20.93 -4.92
CA GLN A 140 -26.92 20.57 -4.05
C GLN A 140 -27.57 21.81 -3.41
N ASN A 141 -26.76 22.77 -2.97
CA ASN A 141 -27.26 24.03 -2.41
C ASN A 141 -28.00 24.85 -3.46
N PHE A 142 -27.50 24.95 -4.70
CA PHE A 142 -28.20 25.57 -5.80
C PHE A 142 -29.59 24.93 -6.03
N LEU A 143 -29.66 23.60 -6.05
CA LEU A 143 -30.93 22.88 -6.23
C LEU A 143 -31.90 23.14 -5.08
N LYS A 144 -31.40 23.17 -3.81
CA LYS A 144 -32.20 23.48 -2.62
C LYS A 144 -32.76 24.91 -2.67
N ILE A 145 -31.90 25.91 -2.98
CA ILE A 145 -32.32 27.34 -3.08
C ILE A 145 -33.37 27.49 -4.17
N ARG A 146 -33.16 26.90 -5.34
CA ARG A 146 -34.12 26.91 -6.44
C ARG A 146 -35.47 26.30 -6.04
N ASP A 147 -35.44 25.13 -5.34
CA ASP A 147 -36.65 24.44 -4.90
C ASP A 147 -37.44 25.26 -3.84
N ALA A 148 -36.74 26.07 -3.05
CA ALA A 148 -37.30 26.97 -2.07
C ALA A 148 -37.82 28.29 -2.68
N ASP A 149 -37.40 28.66 -3.92
CA ASP A 149 -37.83 29.92 -4.56
C ASP A 149 -39.35 29.88 -4.92
N SER A 150 -40.11 30.68 -4.21
CA SER A 150 -41.55 30.79 -4.38
C SER A 150 -41.99 31.44 -5.74
N ARG A 151 -41.05 32.11 -6.42
CA ARG A 151 -41.30 32.75 -7.73
C ARG A 151 -41.30 31.75 -8.89
N LEU A 152 -40.66 30.58 -8.70
CA LEU A 152 -40.61 29.53 -9.71
C LEU A 152 -41.86 28.65 -9.60
N GLU A 153 -42.51 28.40 -10.75
CA GLU A 153 -43.61 27.46 -10.80
C GLU A 153 -43.18 26.04 -10.42
N ARG A 154 -44.09 25.28 -9.82
CA ARG A 154 -43.86 23.89 -9.42
C ARG A 154 -43.46 23.00 -10.61
N THR A 155 -43.98 23.33 -11.80
CA THR A 155 -43.64 22.67 -13.07
C THR A 155 -42.18 22.88 -13.48
N GLU A 156 -41.63 24.09 -13.33
CA GLU A 156 -40.23 24.40 -13.67
C GLU A 156 -39.23 23.72 -12.71
N LYS A 157 -39.54 23.74 -11.40
CA LYS A 157 -38.76 23.03 -10.40
C LYS A 157 -38.68 21.53 -10.70
N ALA A 158 -39.81 20.92 -11.02
CA ALA A 158 -39.91 19.52 -11.39
C ALA A 158 -39.18 19.20 -12.71
N ARG A 159 -39.17 20.15 -13.66
CA ARG A 159 -38.53 20.00 -14.97
C ARG A 159 -37.00 19.80 -14.81
N LEU A 160 -36.30 20.72 -14.13
CA LEU A 160 -34.85 20.60 -13.97
C LEU A 160 -34.45 19.32 -13.16
N ALA A 161 -35.19 19.02 -12.09
CA ALA A 161 -34.95 17.79 -11.31
C ALA A 161 -35.14 16.53 -12.18
N ARG A 162 -36.07 16.55 -13.13
CA ARG A 162 -36.31 15.46 -14.08
C ARG A 162 -35.13 15.32 -15.05
N HIS A 163 -34.64 16.43 -15.61
CA HIS A 163 -33.54 16.43 -16.58
C HIS A 163 -32.19 16.06 -15.99
N LEU A 164 -32.01 16.11 -14.65
CA LEU A 164 -30.79 15.68 -13.96
C LEU A 164 -30.83 14.24 -13.42
N ARG A 165 -31.91 13.50 -13.59
CA ARG A 165 -32.06 12.13 -13.06
C ARG A 165 -31.00 11.16 -13.56
N GLY A 166 -30.49 11.37 -14.77
CA GLY A 166 -29.41 10.56 -15.33
C GLY A 166 -28.02 10.88 -14.79
N LEU A 167 -27.84 12.02 -14.10
CA LEU A 167 -26.57 12.38 -13.48
C LEU A 167 -26.51 11.77 -12.06
N VAL A 168 -25.63 10.82 -11.89
CA VAL A 168 -25.40 10.12 -10.61
C VAL A 168 -24.11 10.62 -9.99
N LEU A 169 -24.16 11.00 -8.71
CA LEU A 169 -23.01 11.43 -7.92
C LEU A 169 -22.82 10.40 -6.80
N GLN A 170 -21.80 9.56 -6.94
CA GLN A 170 -21.50 8.51 -5.97
C GLN A 170 -20.32 8.94 -5.07
N PRO A 171 -20.53 9.07 -3.75
CA PRO A 171 -19.44 9.37 -2.83
C PRO A 171 -18.53 8.16 -2.66
N TYR A 172 -17.21 8.40 -2.58
CA TYR A 172 -16.24 7.38 -2.19
C TYR A 172 -15.07 8.00 -1.43
N MET A 173 -14.36 7.19 -0.65
CA MET A 173 -13.17 7.62 0.08
C MET A 173 -11.93 7.46 -0.80
N LYS A 174 -11.27 8.58 -1.08
CA LYS A 174 -9.99 8.63 -1.79
C LYS A 174 -8.86 8.68 -0.77
N ARG A 175 -7.82 7.84 -0.94
CA ARG A 175 -6.61 7.93 -0.14
C ARG A 175 -5.84 9.18 -0.51
N ILE A 176 -5.44 9.94 0.50
CA ILE A 176 -4.64 11.16 0.34
C ILE A 176 -3.34 11.07 1.13
N TYR A 177 -2.32 11.70 0.59
CA TYR A 177 -1.01 11.87 1.19
C TYR A 177 -0.71 13.37 1.20
N PRO A 178 -0.78 14.05 2.38
CA PRO A 178 -0.59 15.50 2.46
C PRO A 178 0.73 15.97 1.83
N GLU A 179 1.77 15.14 1.94
CA GLU A 179 3.07 15.35 1.34
C GLU A 179 3.48 14.12 0.52
N PRO A 180 3.05 14.02 -0.74
CA PRO A 180 3.11 12.77 -1.50
C PRO A 180 4.53 12.29 -1.87
N LEU A 181 5.53 13.14 -1.71
CA LEU A 181 6.94 12.78 -1.87
C LEU A 181 7.60 12.38 -0.55
N LEU A 182 7.06 12.83 0.61
CA LEU A 182 7.65 12.59 1.91
C LEU A 182 7.44 11.12 2.33
N ALA A 183 8.51 10.45 2.73
CA ALA A 183 8.52 9.05 3.12
C ALA A 183 7.81 8.12 2.12
N SER A 184 7.73 8.50 0.84
CA SER A 184 6.96 7.80 -0.18
C SER A 184 7.37 6.33 -0.32
N ASN A 185 8.67 6.03 -0.22
CA ASN A 185 9.23 4.68 -0.25
C ASN A 185 8.95 3.86 1.02
N VAL A 186 8.59 4.50 2.14
CA VAL A 186 8.16 3.85 3.39
C VAL A 186 6.66 3.64 3.41
N LEU A 187 5.90 4.66 3.04
CA LEU A 187 4.43 4.62 3.06
C LEU A 187 3.87 3.62 2.04
N GLY A 188 4.35 3.64 0.81
CA GLY A 188 3.66 2.98 -0.28
C GLY A 188 2.47 3.79 -0.77
N PHE A 189 1.58 3.17 -1.54
CA PHE A 189 0.39 3.84 -2.05
C PHE A 189 -0.79 2.88 -2.14
N VAL A 190 -1.99 3.44 -2.27
CA VAL A 190 -3.21 2.69 -2.54
C VAL A 190 -3.58 2.83 -4.01
N GLY A 191 -3.63 1.71 -4.71
CA GLY A 191 -4.15 1.58 -6.06
C GLY A 191 -5.48 0.84 -6.06
N TYR A 192 -5.97 0.49 -7.25
CA TYR A 192 -7.23 -0.23 -7.40
C TYR A 192 -7.02 -1.52 -8.19
N THR A 193 -7.64 -2.61 -7.71
CA THR A 193 -7.67 -3.89 -8.44
C THR A 193 -8.54 -3.77 -9.71
N GLN A 194 -8.54 -4.82 -10.53
CA GLN A 194 -9.44 -4.91 -11.70
C GLN A 194 -10.94 -4.83 -11.32
N GLN A 195 -11.28 -5.23 -10.08
CA GLN A 195 -12.64 -5.11 -9.53
C GLN A 195 -12.89 -3.73 -8.88
N ALA A 196 -12.01 -2.75 -9.08
CA ALA A 196 -12.06 -1.42 -8.48
C ALA A 196 -12.02 -1.39 -6.93
N LEU A 197 -11.46 -2.44 -6.31
CA LEU A 197 -11.25 -2.49 -4.86
C LEU A 197 -9.91 -1.83 -4.50
N PRO A 198 -9.87 -0.99 -3.44
CA PRO A 198 -8.63 -0.37 -2.98
C PRO A 198 -7.68 -1.42 -2.41
N LEU A 199 -6.43 -1.40 -2.85
CA LEU A 199 -5.36 -2.29 -2.41
C LEU A 199 -4.09 -1.50 -2.15
N GLY A 200 -3.42 -1.77 -1.04
CA GLY A 200 -2.11 -1.20 -0.72
C GLY A 200 -0.99 -1.85 -1.55
N TYR A 201 -0.13 -1.01 -2.10
CA TYR A 201 1.05 -1.42 -2.86
C TYR A 201 2.30 -0.86 -2.22
N PHE A 202 3.29 -1.72 -1.97
CA PHE A 202 4.56 -1.39 -1.33
C PHE A 202 4.43 -0.80 0.09
N GLY A 203 5.55 -0.74 0.80
CA GLY A 203 5.68 -0.08 2.08
C GLY A 203 4.66 -0.53 3.14
N VAL A 204 4.30 0.41 3.99
CA VAL A 204 3.32 0.22 5.08
C VAL A 204 1.92 -0.07 4.53
N GLU A 205 1.53 0.58 3.43
CA GLU A 205 0.21 0.38 2.81
C GLU A 205 0.00 -1.07 2.34
N ALA A 206 1.03 -1.73 1.80
CA ALA A 206 0.96 -3.13 1.42
C ALA A 206 1.06 -4.05 2.64
N LYS A 207 2.06 -3.83 3.49
CA LYS A 207 2.35 -4.71 4.63
C LYS A 207 1.19 -4.82 5.61
N TYR A 208 0.52 -3.71 5.86
CA TYR A 208 -0.60 -3.61 6.79
C TYR A 208 -1.96 -3.46 6.07
N ASN A 209 -2.03 -3.88 4.79
CA ASN A 209 -3.22 -3.64 3.97
C ASN A 209 -4.52 -4.13 4.61
N GLU A 210 -4.54 -5.35 5.15
CA GLU A 210 -5.75 -5.92 5.76
C GLU A 210 -6.20 -5.16 6.99
N MET A 211 -5.25 -4.74 7.84
CA MET A 211 -5.55 -3.96 9.04
C MET A 211 -6.06 -2.56 8.68
N LEU A 212 -5.37 -1.89 7.75
CA LEU A 212 -5.75 -0.55 7.28
C LEU A 212 -7.09 -0.55 6.55
N ALA A 213 -7.36 -1.57 5.72
CA ALA A 213 -8.61 -1.66 4.96
C ALA A 213 -9.84 -1.95 5.83
N GLY A 214 -9.64 -2.57 6.99
CA GLY A 214 -10.73 -3.05 7.84
C GLY A 214 -11.54 -4.17 7.17
N SER A 215 -12.65 -4.56 7.81
CA SER A 215 -13.50 -5.66 7.34
C SER A 215 -14.74 -5.11 6.63
N PRO A 216 -14.98 -5.46 5.36
CA PRO A 216 -16.19 -5.04 4.65
C PRO A 216 -17.45 -5.57 5.36
N VAL A 217 -18.47 -4.74 5.45
CA VAL A 217 -19.76 -5.08 6.03
C VAL A 217 -20.79 -5.26 4.92
N LYS A 218 -21.53 -6.38 4.95
CA LYS A 218 -22.65 -6.61 4.06
C LYS A 218 -23.93 -6.10 4.72
N LEU A 219 -24.54 -5.09 4.12
CA LEU A 219 -25.79 -4.51 4.58
C LEU A 219 -26.89 -4.76 3.54
N TRP A 220 -28.05 -5.19 4.01
CA TRP A 220 -29.24 -5.25 3.16
C TRP A 220 -29.85 -3.82 3.09
N VAL A 221 -29.97 -3.29 1.89
CA VAL A 221 -30.50 -1.94 1.63
C VAL A 221 -31.83 -2.07 0.91
N PRO A 222 -32.95 -1.61 1.51
CA PRO A 222 -34.24 -1.63 0.87
C PRO A 222 -34.28 -0.70 -0.36
N ASN A 223 -34.99 -1.12 -1.42
CA ASN A 223 -35.16 -0.31 -2.62
C ASN A 223 -36.12 0.88 -2.39
N ASP A 224 -36.96 0.85 -1.36
CA ASP A 224 -37.80 1.97 -0.96
C ASP A 224 -37.03 2.92 -0.04
N PRO A 225 -36.73 4.16 -0.47
CA PRO A 225 -35.96 5.13 0.33
C PRO A 225 -36.60 5.45 1.69
N ARG A 226 -37.91 5.23 1.84
CA ARG A 226 -38.63 5.48 3.10
C ARG A 226 -38.37 4.41 4.16
N LEU A 227 -37.86 3.26 3.76
CA LEU A 227 -37.51 2.12 4.63
C LEU A 227 -36.01 2.09 4.98
N VAL A 228 -35.22 3.01 4.42
CA VAL A 228 -33.80 3.13 4.77
C VAL A 228 -33.69 3.62 6.20
N GLN A 229 -33.28 2.76 7.10
CA GLN A 229 -32.89 3.11 8.46
C GLN A 229 -31.47 3.68 8.45
N ASP A 230 -31.11 4.44 9.51
CA ASP A 230 -29.72 4.85 9.70
C ASP A 230 -28.83 3.60 9.72
N PHE A 231 -27.85 3.57 8.83
CA PHE A 231 -26.88 2.48 8.79
C PHE A 231 -26.08 2.44 10.10
N PRO A 232 -25.81 1.25 10.64
CA PRO A 232 -24.93 1.13 11.78
C PRO A 232 -23.56 1.72 11.43
N PRO A 233 -22.86 2.36 12.38
CA PRO A 233 -21.53 2.86 12.15
C PRO A 233 -20.63 1.72 11.67
N ILE A 234 -19.95 1.91 10.55
CA ILE A 234 -19.01 0.93 10.00
C ILE A 234 -17.68 1.15 10.70
N PRO A 235 -17.13 0.14 11.42
CA PRO A 235 -15.84 0.26 12.07
C PRO A 235 -14.75 0.61 11.05
N GLU A 236 -14.00 1.66 11.30
CA GLU A 236 -12.87 2.06 10.46
C GLU A 236 -11.76 1.01 10.48
N GLY A 237 -10.92 0.98 9.47
CA GLY A 237 -9.68 0.21 9.52
C GLY A 237 -8.77 0.69 10.63
N ALA A 238 -7.87 -0.18 11.13
CA ALA A 238 -6.93 0.19 12.16
C ALA A 238 -5.97 1.27 11.67
N SER A 239 -5.74 2.31 12.46
CA SER A 239 -4.77 3.36 12.16
C SER A 239 -3.38 3.02 12.72
N LEU A 240 -2.33 3.57 12.12
CA LEU A 240 -0.95 3.27 12.47
C LEU A 240 -0.22 4.54 12.93
N ILE A 241 0.59 4.41 13.97
CA ILE A 241 1.60 5.39 14.34
C ILE A 241 2.96 4.81 13.94
N LEU A 242 3.69 5.50 13.07
CA LEU A 242 4.99 5.07 12.63
C LEU A 242 6.10 5.50 13.62
N THR A 243 7.27 4.88 13.46
CA THR A 243 8.52 5.31 14.14
C THR A 243 9.15 6.51 13.45
N ILE A 244 8.76 6.78 12.20
CA ILE A 244 9.26 7.89 11.38
C ILE A 244 8.99 9.22 12.06
N ASP A 245 10.02 10.05 12.18
CA ASP A 245 9.93 11.45 12.55
C ASP A 245 9.85 12.29 11.26
N ARG A 246 8.70 12.94 11.04
CA ARG A 246 8.44 13.68 9.81
C ARG A 246 9.50 14.75 9.51
N GLU A 247 9.96 15.48 10.53
CA GLU A 247 10.94 16.56 10.35
C GLU A 247 12.31 16.00 9.98
N LEU A 248 12.74 14.94 10.70
CA LEU A 248 13.98 14.25 10.39
C LEU A 248 13.93 13.60 9.00
N GLN A 249 12.81 12.97 8.64
CA GLN A 249 12.60 12.38 7.32
C GLN A 249 12.75 13.44 6.22
N ALA A 250 12.10 14.59 6.36
CA ALA A 250 12.21 15.69 5.40
C ALA A 250 13.67 16.21 5.28
N ALA A 251 14.36 16.31 6.42
CA ALA A 251 15.75 16.76 6.44
C ALA A 251 16.70 15.77 5.72
N VAL A 252 16.56 14.46 5.99
CA VAL A 252 17.45 13.45 5.35
C VAL A 252 17.13 13.28 3.86
N GLU A 253 15.87 13.41 3.45
CA GLU A 253 15.48 13.40 2.03
C GLU A 253 16.10 14.58 1.26
N LYS A 254 16.05 15.76 1.85
CA LYS A 254 16.69 16.96 1.27
C LYS A 254 18.21 16.79 1.17
N ILE A 255 18.86 16.33 2.24
CA ILE A 255 20.31 16.06 2.26
C ILE A 255 20.66 15.04 1.18
N LEU A 256 19.89 13.95 1.06
CA LEU A 256 20.11 12.94 0.05
C LEU A 256 20.03 13.53 -1.36
N GLU A 257 18.99 14.29 -1.66
CA GLU A 257 18.78 14.90 -2.98
C GLU A 257 19.91 15.90 -3.33
N GLU A 258 20.31 16.76 -2.40
CA GLU A 258 21.44 17.69 -2.59
C GLU A 258 22.75 16.94 -2.87
N ASN A 259 23.00 15.82 -2.19
CA ASN A 259 24.23 15.04 -2.40
C ASN A 259 24.17 14.22 -3.71
N ILE A 260 23.03 13.70 -4.11
CA ILE A 260 22.83 13.08 -5.42
C ILE A 260 23.21 14.07 -6.54
N GLN A 261 22.76 15.32 -6.44
CA GLN A 261 23.09 16.35 -7.43
C GLN A 261 24.59 16.69 -7.44
N LYS A 262 25.21 16.84 -6.26
CA LYS A 262 26.65 17.14 -6.14
C LYS A 262 27.54 16.04 -6.70
N THR A 263 27.20 14.78 -6.39
CA THR A 263 28.01 13.62 -6.79
C THR A 263 27.66 13.11 -8.18
N LYS A 264 26.57 13.60 -8.78
CA LYS A 264 25.97 13.10 -10.03
C LYS A 264 25.66 11.61 -9.96
N SER A 265 25.29 11.12 -8.76
CA SER A 265 24.89 9.75 -8.56
C SER A 265 23.47 9.52 -9.06
N GLU A 266 23.18 8.32 -9.53
CA GLU A 266 21.83 7.96 -10.01
C GLU A 266 20.90 7.58 -8.85
N THR A 267 21.45 7.02 -7.77
CA THR A 267 20.68 6.50 -6.66
C THR A 267 21.38 6.75 -5.32
N GLY A 268 20.61 6.76 -4.25
CA GLY A 268 21.13 6.87 -2.91
C GLY A 268 20.11 6.47 -1.83
N VAL A 269 20.64 6.21 -0.64
CA VAL A 269 19.85 5.78 0.53
C VAL A 269 20.43 6.42 1.78
N ILE A 270 19.56 6.85 2.69
CA ILE A 270 19.90 7.20 4.08
C ILE A 270 18.92 6.47 5.00
N VAL A 271 19.46 5.77 6.01
CA VAL A 271 18.68 5.12 7.08
C VAL A 271 19.16 5.67 8.42
N VAL A 272 18.20 6.08 9.26
CA VAL A 272 18.46 6.50 10.66
C VAL A 272 17.73 5.53 11.57
N LEU A 273 18.49 4.73 12.31
CA LEU A 273 18.01 3.66 13.17
C LEU A 273 18.40 3.91 14.62
N ASP A 274 17.48 3.72 15.56
CA ASP A 274 17.78 3.68 16.99
C ASP A 274 18.32 2.29 17.36
N PRO A 275 19.58 2.17 17.79
CA PRO A 275 20.19 0.89 18.10
C PRO A 275 19.55 0.16 19.28
N LYS A 276 18.92 0.88 20.22
CA LYS A 276 18.34 0.30 21.43
C LYS A 276 16.95 -0.28 21.23
N THR A 277 16.18 0.31 20.30
CA THR A 277 14.78 -0.07 20.07
C THR A 277 14.56 -0.75 18.74
N GLY A 278 15.42 -0.50 17.73
CA GLY A 278 15.19 -0.90 16.35
C GLY A 278 14.20 0.02 15.61
N GLU A 279 13.74 1.11 16.24
CA GLU A 279 12.89 2.10 15.57
C GLU A 279 13.65 2.76 14.42
N VAL A 280 13.07 2.75 13.23
CA VAL A 280 13.58 3.52 12.09
C VAL A 280 12.98 4.92 12.15
N TRP A 281 13.81 5.92 12.49
CA TRP A 281 13.35 7.31 12.62
C TRP A 281 13.27 8.04 11.28
N ALA A 282 14.11 7.64 10.32
CA ALA A 282 14.03 8.11 8.95
C ALA A 282 14.60 7.07 7.98
N MET A 283 14.00 6.99 6.79
CA MET A 283 14.44 6.11 5.71
C MET A 283 14.17 6.80 4.37
N ALA A 284 15.21 7.36 3.78
CA ALA A 284 15.16 8.04 2.49
C ALA A 284 15.75 7.16 1.38
N SER A 285 15.12 7.17 0.23
CA SER A 285 15.58 6.49 -0.99
C SER A 285 15.43 7.43 -2.18
N TYR A 286 16.42 7.49 -3.06
CA TYR A 286 16.35 8.28 -4.30
C TYR A 286 16.54 7.34 -5.51
N PRO A 287 15.79 7.55 -6.62
CA PRO A 287 14.73 8.55 -6.81
C PRO A 287 13.45 8.26 -6.00
N ARG A 288 12.67 9.31 -5.73
CA ARG A 288 11.38 9.22 -5.05
C ARG A 288 10.22 9.18 -6.05
N LEU A 289 9.11 8.57 -5.67
CA LEU A 289 7.86 8.56 -6.40
C LEU A 289 6.85 9.49 -5.74
N ASP A 290 6.13 10.29 -6.52
CA ASP A 290 4.92 10.96 -6.06
C ASP A 290 3.80 9.89 -5.93
N ILE A 291 3.53 9.48 -4.68
CA ILE A 291 2.56 8.41 -4.41
C ILE A 291 1.10 8.83 -4.60
N SER A 292 0.82 10.12 -4.76
CA SER A 292 -0.50 10.59 -5.20
C SER A 292 -0.75 10.30 -6.69
N ARG A 293 0.31 10.03 -7.45
CA ARG A 293 0.31 9.71 -8.87
C ARG A 293 0.85 8.29 -9.12
N TYR A 294 0.34 7.32 -8.39
CA TYR A 294 0.82 5.93 -8.40
C TYR A 294 0.83 5.27 -9.78
N TRP A 295 0.00 5.72 -10.72
CA TRP A 295 -0.01 5.23 -12.11
C TRP A 295 1.30 5.53 -12.85
N ASP A 296 2.08 6.51 -12.42
CA ASP A 296 3.40 6.82 -13.00
C ASP A 296 4.42 5.72 -12.66
N TYR A 297 4.17 4.92 -11.58
CA TYR A 297 5.05 3.83 -11.17
C TYR A 297 5.26 2.79 -12.27
N GLU A 298 4.19 2.39 -12.96
CA GLU A 298 4.29 1.38 -14.04
C GLU A 298 5.17 1.89 -15.19
N ALA A 299 5.00 3.13 -15.61
CA ALA A 299 5.80 3.75 -16.67
C ALA A 299 7.29 3.91 -16.29
N ILE A 300 7.57 4.18 -15.00
CA ILE A 300 8.93 4.31 -14.48
C ILE A 300 9.57 2.93 -14.29
N SER A 301 8.82 1.96 -13.75
CA SER A 301 9.26 0.60 -13.48
C SER A 301 9.62 -0.17 -14.76
N GLN A 302 8.87 0.02 -15.84
CA GLN A 302 9.16 -0.61 -17.16
C GLN A 302 10.53 -0.20 -17.74
N LYS A 303 11.08 0.92 -17.32
CA LYS A 303 12.45 1.34 -17.69
C LYS A 303 13.54 0.56 -16.93
N GLY A 304 13.18 -0.39 -16.06
CA GLY A 304 14.09 -1.31 -15.37
C GLY A 304 14.97 -0.68 -14.28
N GLN A 305 14.81 0.59 -13.98
CA GLN A 305 15.71 1.35 -13.08
C GLN A 305 15.11 1.73 -11.74
N PHE A 306 13.78 1.63 -11.58
CA PHE A 306 13.13 2.07 -10.35
C PHE A 306 12.94 0.90 -9.37
N VAL A 307 13.56 1.02 -8.20
CA VAL A 307 13.35 0.15 -7.04
C VAL A 307 12.59 0.97 -6.01
N PHE A 308 11.42 0.48 -5.59
CA PHE A 308 10.53 1.27 -4.73
C PHE A 308 11.17 1.67 -3.40
N ASN A 309 11.80 0.73 -2.69
CA ASN A 309 12.54 1.00 -1.47
C ASN A 309 13.93 0.35 -1.50
N ARG A 310 14.93 1.15 -1.86
CA ARG A 310 16.32 0.68 -1.95
C ARG A 310 16.94 0.34 -0.60
N ALA A 311 16.46 0.92 0.49
CA ALA A 311 16.99 0.65 1.82
C ALA A 311 16.89 -0.82 2.22
N ILE A 312 15.82 -1.50 1.76
CA ILE A 312 15.53 -2.90 2.12
C ILE A 312 15.76 -3.89 0.97
N SER A 313 15.89 -3.41 -0.26
CA SER A 313 15.92 -4.30 -1.44
C SER A 313 17.13 -4.14 -2.35
N ALA A 314 17.85 -3.01 -2.31
CA ALA A 314 19.07 -2.84 -3.08
C ALA A 314 20.24 -3.49 -2.36
N MET A 315 20.78 -4.53 -2.98
CA MET A 315 21.98 -5.22 -2.47
C MET A 315 23.23 -4.59 -3.05
N TYR A 316 24.23 -4.39 -2.23
CA TYR A 316 25.54 -3.83 -2.63
C TYR A 316 26.66 -4.47 -1.83
N GLU A 317 27.89 -4.42 -2.33
CA GLU A 317 29.08 -4.77 -1.58
C GLU A 317 29.43 -3.64 -0.61
N PRO A 318 29.38 -3.87 0.72
CA PRO A 318 29.53 -2.78 1.71
C PRO A 318 30.90 -2.11 1.69
N GLY A 319 31.92 -2.82 1.22
CA GLY A 319 33.28 -2.31 1.24
C GLY A 319 33.80 -2.07 2.66
N SER A 320 34.64 -1.05 2.84
CA SER A 320 35.38 -0.82 4.10
C SER A 320 34.53 -0.56 5.34
N VAL A 321 33.27 -0.22 5.23
CA VAL A 321 32.37 -0.13 6.41
C VAL A 321 32.15 -1.48 7.07
N PHE A 322 32.34 -2.57 6.32
CA PHE A 322 32.24 -3.95 6.81
C PHE A 322 33.37 -4.34 7.77
N LYS A 323 34.55 -3.69 7.66
CA LYS A 323 35.72 -3.94 8.50
C LYS A 323 35.44 -3.82 10.00
N VAL A 324 34.45 -2.99 10.35
CA VAL A 324 34.00 -2.82 11.74
C VAL A 324 33.48 -4.16 12.31
N LEU A 325 32.70 -4.90 11.51
CA LEU A 325 32.17 -6.21 11.92
C LEU A 325 33.28 -7.24 12.05
N THR A 326 34.23 -7.28 11.11
CA THR A 326 35.40 -8.18 11.15
C THR A 326 36.27 -7.93 12.40
N MET A 327 36.56 -6.66 12.67
CA MET A 327 37.39 -6.30 13.83
C MET A 327 36.68 -6.60 15.15
N ALA A 328 35.37 -6.27 15.24
CA ALA A 328 34.55 -6.56 16.41
C ALA A 328 34.55 -8.09 16.72
N SER A 329 34.34 -8.92 15.69
CA SER A 329 34.35 -10.38 15.81
C SER A 329 35.72 -10.91 16.35
N ALA A 330 36.79 -10.34 15.81
CA ALA A 330 38.14 -10.79 16.19
C ALA A 330 38.54 -10.37 17.62
N LEU A 331 38.12 -9.18 18.06
CA LEU A 331 38.30 -8.70 19.43
C LEU A 331 37.46 -9.51 20.42
N ASP A 332 36.19 -9.75 20.12
CA ASP A 332 35.29 -10.53 20.97
C ASP A 332 35.74 -11.97 21.12
N LYS A 333 36.22 -12.59 20.02
CA LYS A 333 36.79 -13.93 20.08
C LYS A 333 38.16 -13.97 20.79
N GLY A 334 38.82 -12.83 20.97
CA GLY A 334 40.13 -12.70 21.60
C GLY A 334 41.31 -13.16 20.73
N VAL A 335 41.13 -13.31 19.40
CA VAL A 335 42.24 -13.68 18.47
C VAL A 335 43.15 -12.50 18.19
N VAL A 336 42.68 -11.27 18.42
CA VAL A 336 43.48 -10.04 18.46
C VAL A 336 43.09 -9.22 19.68
N THR A 337 43.98 -8.32 20.10
CA THR A 337 43.76 -7.30 21.15
C THR A 337 44.11 -5.93 20.57
N GLU A 338 43.82 -4.85 21.30
CA GLU A 338 44.22 -3.50 20.90
C GLU A 338 45.72 -3.36 20.67
N ASP A 339 46.57 -4.10 21.49
CA ASP A 339 48.03 -4.09 21.41
C ASP A 339 48.58 -5.00 20.31
N THR A 340 47.77 -5.86 19.73
CA THR A 340 48.18 -6.73 18.62
C THR A 340 48.72 -5.90 17.46
N THR A 341 49.87 -6.27 16.94
CA THR A 341 50.51 -5.58 15.82
C THR A 341 50.61 -6.47 14.59
N TYR A 342 50.47 -5.89 13.43
CA TYR A 342 50.62 -6.53 12.12
C TYR A 342 51.65 -5.79 11.28
N LEU A 343 52.49 -6.54 10.55
CA LEU A 343 53.44 -5.96 9.60
C LEU A 343 52.83 -5.92 8.21
N ASP A 344 52.27 -4.76 7.84
CA ASP A 344 51.67 -4.55 6.54
C ASP A 344 52.73 -4.39 5.45
N LYS A 345 52.83 -5.37 4.56
CA LYS A 345 53.71 -5.38 3.39
C LYS A 345 53.05 -4.91 2.11
N GLY A 346 51.77 -4.44 2.16
CA GLY A 346 51.01 -4.00 1.03
C GLY A 346 50.26 -5.07 0.25
N ALA A 347 50.53 -6.36 0.55
CA ALA A 347 49.88 -7.52 -0.05
C ALA A 347 49.82 -8.70 0.89
N ILE A 348 48.79 -9.54 0.75
CA ILE A 348 48.61 -10.83 1.42
C ILE A 348 47.97 -11.82 0.46
N GLU A 349 48.40 -13.08 0.50
CA GLU A 349 47.73 -14.15 -0.25
C GLU A 349 46.80 -14.92 0.66
N VAL A 350 45.53 -15.07 0.22
CA VAL A 350 44.51 -15.86 0.93
C VAL A 350 43.80 -16.75 -0.08
N GLY A 351 43.86 -18.07 0.13
CA GLY A 351 43.19 -19.04 -0.77
C GLY A 351 43.61 -18.91 -2.24
N GLY A 352 44.87 -18.59 -2.51
CA GLY A 352 45.42 -18.40 -3.87
C GLY A 352 45.13 -17.05 -4.49
N LEU A 353 44.41 -16.14 -3.81
CA LEU A 353 44.16 -14.79 -4.27
C LEU A 353 45.07 -13.80 -3.54
N VAL A 354 45.78 -12.94 -4.30
CA VAL A 354 46.57 -11.85 -3.74
C VAL A 354 45.70 -10.62 -3.53
N ILE A 355 45.59 -10.18 -2.28
CA ILE A 355 44.82 -8.99 -1.86
C ILE A 355 45.78 -7.85 -1.59
N TYR A 356 45.43 -6.66 -2.09
CA TYR A 356 46.19 -5.43 -1.95
C TYR A 356 45.43 -4.38 -1.13
N ASN A 357 46.19 -3.48 -0.49
CA ASN A 357 45.61 -2.23 0.00
C ASN A 357 45.11 -1.38 -1.14
N TRP A 358 44.22 -0.42 -0.83
CA TRP A 358 43.56 0.46 -1.81
C TRP A 358 44.57 1.34 -2.60
N ASP A 359 45.71 1.69 -1.94
CA ASP A 359 46.80 2.50 -2.51
C ASP A 359 47.97 1.62 -3.03
N ARG A 360 47.85 0.27 -2.88
CA ARG A 360 48.88 -0.73 -3.23
C ARG A 360 50.21 -0.54 -2.51
N ALA A 361 50.25 0.21 -1.39
CA ALA A 361 51.42 0.42 -0.58
C ALA A 361 51.45 -0.44 0.69
N GLY A 362 52.64 -0.74 1.21
CA GLY A 362 52.83 -1.30 2.52
C GLY A 362 53.01 -0.19 3.56
N HIS A 363 52.35 -0.32 4.69
CA HIS A 363 52.33 0.70 5.75
C HIS A 363 53.21 0.32 6.95
N GLY A 364 54.00 -0.76 6.83
CA GLY A 364 54.89 -1.19 7.90
C GLY A 364 54.15 -1.77 9.12
N LYS A 365 54.75 -1.61 10.31
CA LYS A 365 54.15 -2.13 11.55
C LYS A 365 52.97 -1.28 11.99
N GLN A 366 51.78 -1.85 12.04
CA GLN A 366 50.53 -1.22 12.44
C GLN A 366 49.92 -1.90 13.65
N THR A 367 49.25 -1.16 14.52
CA THR A 367 48.33 -1.68 15.54
C THR A 367 46.96 -2.00 14.91
N MET A 368 46.10 -2.71 15.62
CA MET A 368 44.72 -2.93 15.16
C MET A 368 43.99 -1.60 14.93
N GLN A 369 44.20 -0.60 15.78
CA GLN A 369 43.68 0.75 15.58
C GLN A 369 44.24 1.37 14.30
N GLY A 370 45.55 1.27 14.02
CA GLY A 370 46.16 1.77 12.78
C GLY A 370 45.60 1.10 11.54
N CYS A 371 45.34 -0.23 11.59
CA CYS A 371 44.70 -0.98 10.52
C CYS A 371 43.30 -0.42 10.18
N MET A 372 42.52 -0.04 11.19
CA MET A 372 41.21 0.56 11.00
C MET A 372 41.28 2.02 10.50
N GLN A 373 42.17 2.84 11.10
CA GLN A 373 42.33 4.25 10.72
C GLN A 373 42.79 4.40 9.27
N LEU A 374 43.72 3.57 8.81
CA LEU A 374 44.24 3.58 7.44
C LEU A 374 43.41 2.73 6.48
N SER A 375 42.39 2.08 7.02
CA SER A 375 41.48 1.20 6.25
C SER A 375 42.23 0.14 5.42
N LEU A 376 43.18 -0.57 6.06
CA LEU A 376 44.02 -1.54 5.38
C LEU A 376 43.31 -2.85 5.09
N ASN A 377 43.14 -3.19 3.80
CA ASN A 377 42.51 -4.43 3.36
C ASN A 377 43.36 -5.63 3.79
N VAL A 378 44.67 -5.52 3.61
CA VAL A 378 45.66 -6.59 3.90
C VAL A 378 45.66 -6.98 5.39
N CYS A 379 45.57 -5.98 6.28
CA CYS A 379 45.45 -6.21 7.70
C CYS A 379 44.13 -6.91 8.08
N LEU A 380 43.00 -6.46 7.55
CA LEU A 380 41.70 -7.06 7.87
C LEU A 380 41.56 -8.48 7.28
N ALA A 381 42.11 -8.73 6.09
CA ALA A 381 42.20 -10.08 5.55
C ALA A 381 43.01 -10.99 6.46
N TRP A 382 44.16 -10.52 6.99
CA TRP A 382 44.95 -11.26 7.99
C TRP A 382 44.13 -11.50 9.28
N VAL A 383 43.44 -10.49 9.81
CA VAL A 383 42.60 -10.64 11.01
C VAL A 383 41.54 -11.72 10.79
N ALA A 384 40.86 -11.75 9.64
CA ALA A 384 39.88 -12.79 9.33
C ALA A 384 40.51 -14.19 9.23
N THR A 385 41.73 -14.32 8.71
CA THR A 385 42.44 -15.62 8.70
C THR A 385 42.84 -16.08 10.11
N GLN A 386 43.12 -15.16 11.05
CA GLN A 386 43.34 -15.52 12.46
C GLN A 386 42.08 -16.02 13.14
N LEU A 387 40.93 -15.44 12.79
CA LEU A 387 39.61 -15.86 13.26
C LEU A 387 39.23 -17.25 12.70
N GLY A 388 39.64 -17.52 11.46
CA GLY A 388 39.32 -18.74 10.72
C GLY A 388 37.91 -18.72 10.16
N ALA A 389 37.67 -19.53 9.12
CA ALA A 389 36.39 -19.49 8.38
C ALA A 389 35.18 -19.82 9.28
N ALA A 390 35.27 -20.83 10.12
CA ALA A 390 34.14 -21.26 10.95
C ALA A 390 33.63 -20.13 11.87
N ASP A 391 34.52 -19.51 12.62
CA ASP A 391 34.14 -18.43 13.54
C ASP A 391 33.76 -17.16 12.78
N PHE A 392 34.51 -16.80 11.73
CA PHE A 392 34.22 -15.61 10.93
C PHE A 392 32.80 -15.61 10.36
N TYR A 393 32.39 -16.70 9.70
CA TYR A 393 31.03 -16.79 9.12
C TYR A 393 29.97 -16.96 10.20
N THR A 394 30.26 -17.57 11.34
CA THR A 394 29.35 -17.61 12.50
C THR A 394 29.04 -16.21 13.00
N TYR A 395 30.04 -15.34 13.14
CA TYR A 395 29.83 -13.95 13.53
C TYR A 395 29.08 -13.15 12.47
N LEU A 396 29.40 -13.32 11.17
CA LEU A 396 28.67 -12.63 10.12
C LEU A 396 27.18 -12.98 10.10
N GLN A 397 26.85 -14.26 10.30
CA GLN A 397 25.46 -14.70 10.44
C GLN A 397 24.79 -14.12 11.70
N ALA A 398 25.51 -14.09 12.84
CA ALA A 398 25.05 -13.47 14.07
C ALA A 398 24.78 -11.96 13.88
N PHE A 399 25.58 -11.26 13.05
CA PHE A 399 25.31 -9.88 12.62
C PHE A 399 24.14 -9.76 11.61
N GLY A 400 23.46 -10.86 11.24
CA GLY A 400 22.33 -10.86 10.33
C GLY A 400 22.69 -10.75 8.85
N ILE A 401 23.98 -10.86 8.49
CA ILE A 401 24.42 -10.84 7.10
C ILE A 401 23.97 -12.13 6.39
N GLY A 402 23.37 -12.00 5.22
CA GLY A 402 22.79 -13.12 4.47
C GLY A 402 21.37 -13.50 4.88
N HIS A 403 20.76 -12.79 5.82
CA HIS A 403 19.38 -13.00 6.28
C HIS A 403 18.56 -11.71 6.24
N THR A 404 17.25 -11.81 6.06
CA THR A 404 16.36 -10.64 6.20
C THR A 404 16.36 -10.16 7.64
N THR A 405 16.30 -8.84 7.85
CA THR A 405 16.19 -8.25 9.19
C THR A 405 14.80 -8.48 9.81
N GLY A 406 13.81 -8.80 8.96
CA GLY A 406 12.41 -8.94 9.35
C GLY A 406 11.73 -7.61 9.60
N ILE A 407 12.23 -6.51 9.01
CA ILE A 407 11.53 -5.21 9.03
C ILE A 407 10.10 -5.36 8.52
N ASP A 408 9.19 -4.62 9.11
CA ASP A 408 7.76 -4.67 8.79
C ASP A 408 7.39 -3.90 7.51
N LEU A 409 8.16 -4.12 6.45
CA LEU A 409 7.94 -3.64 5.09
C LEU A 409 8.02 -4.80 4.09
N ASP A 410 7.33 -4.69 2.98
CA ASP A 410 7.38 -5.68 1.91
C ASP A 410 8.57 -5.47 0.98
N GLY A 411 9.08 -6.59 0.41
CA GLY A 411 10.14 -6.56 -0.60
C GLY A 411 11.56 -6.55 -0.04
N GLU A 412 11.74 -6.90 1.24
CA GLU A 412 13.06 -7.06 1.85
C GLU A 412 13.85 -8.19 1.20
N ARG A 413 15.16 -7.97 0.97
CA ARG A 413 16.11 -8.96 0.47
C ARG A 413 17.15 -9.33 1.53
N ALA A 414 17.55 -10.60 1.49
CA ALA A 414 18.47 -11.18 2.46
C ALA A 414 19.95 -10.84 2.23
N GLY A 415 20.31 -10.19 1.11
CA GLY A 415 21.70 -10.08 0.72
C GLY A 415 22.27 -11.41 0.19
N ILE A 416 23.60 -11.50 0.05
CA ILE A 416 24.30 -12.70 -0.39
C ILE A 416 25.53 -12.91 0.51
N LEU A 417 25.55 -14.02 1.22
CA LEU A 417 26.70 -14.49 1.99
C LEU A 417 26.92 -15.96 1.63
N LYS A 418 28.01 -16.27 0.95
CA LYS A 418 28.43 -17.66 0.69
C LYS A 418 29.11 -18.22 1.90
N LEU A 419 28.77 -19.43 2.30
CA LEU A 419 29.29 -20.12 3.45
C LEU A 419 30.28 -21.23 3.02
N PRO A 420 31.20 -21.66 3.88
CA PRO A 420 32.21 -22.70 3.54
C PRO A 420 31.68 -24.02 2.98
N GLN A 421 30.40 -24.34 3.26
CA GLN A 421 29.72 -25.52 2.68
C GLN A 421 29.10 -25.29 1.31
N ASP A 422 29.02 -24.04 0.84
CA ASP A 422 28.39 -23.71 -0.46
C ASP A 422 29.35 -24.05 -1.60
N GLN A 423 28.84 -24.58 -2.70
CA GLN A 423 29.63 -24.95 -3.87
C GLN A 423 30.38 -23.76 -4.52
N LEU A 424 29.88 -22.56 -4.35
CA LEU A 424 30.46 -21.34 -4.93
C LEU A 424 31.40 -20.62 -3.95
N TRP A 425 31.60 -21.15 -2.76
CA TRP A 425 32.54 -20.59 -1.82
C TRP A 425 33.97 -21.01 -2.15
N SER A 426 34.89 -20.11 -1.97
CA SER A 426 36.35 -20.39 -2.06
C SER A 426 37.06 -19.83 -0.85
N GLU A 427 38.22 -20.42 -0.51
CA GLU A 427 39.01 -19.98 0.65
C GLU A 427 39.46 -18.52 0.57
N SER A 428 39.58 -17.97 -0.66
CA SER A 428 39.90 -16.56 -0.86
C SER A 428 38.79 -15.61 -0.37
N GLU A 429 37.54 -16.09 -0.24
CA GLU A 429 36.41 -15.26 0.22
C GLU A 429 36.55 -14.83 1.68
N ILE A 430 37.23 -15.60 2.53
CA ILE A 430 37.50 -15.15 3.91
C ILE A 430 38.30 -13.83 3.90
N GLY A 431 39.25 -13.71 2.97
CA GLY A 431 40.04 -12.50 2.80
C GLY A 431 39.19 -11.33 2.25
N THR A 432 38.47 -11.55 1.15
CA THR A 432 37.69 -10.48 0.50
C THR A 432 36.47 -10.03 1.31
N ASN A 433 35.75 -10.98 1.93
CA ASN A 433 34.61 -10.69 2.77
C ASN A 433 35.01 -9.88 4.02
N SER A 434 36.24 -10.00 4.52
CA SER A 434 36.73 -9.26 5.69
C SER A 434 36.64 -7.73 5.52
N PHE A 435 36.67 -7.21 4.28
CA PHE A 435 36.56 -5.82 3.97
C PHE A 435 35.36 -5.51 3.05
N GLY A 436 34.34 -6.39 3.04
CA GLY A 436 33.06 -6.17 2.43
C GLY A 436 33.02 -6.29 0.90
N GLN A 437 33.89 -7.15 0.31
CA GLN A 437 33.84 -7.55 -1.09
C GLN A 437 33.54 -9.04 -1.21
N GLY A 438 32.82 -9.46 -2.26
CA GLY A 438 32.35 -10.85 -2.40
C GLY A 438 31.14 -11.19 -1.51
N VAL A 439 30.70 -10.27 -0.69
CA VAL A 439 29.48 -10.31 0.13
C VAL A 439 28.57 -9.17 -0.25
N SER A 440 27.25 -9.40 -0.28
CA SER A 440 26.29 -8.34 -0.55
C SER A 440 25.29 -8.20 0.59
N ALA A 441 25.01 -6.98 1.01
CA ALA A 441 24.04 -6.64 2.04
C ALA A 441 23.13 -5.50 1.58
N THR A 442 21.97 -5.38 2.20
CA THR A 442 21.10 -4.19 2.02
C THR A 442 21.51 -3.09 3.00
N PRO A 443 21.19 -1.81 2.72
CA PRO A 443 21.49 -0.72 3.66
C PRO A 443 20.90 -0.92 5.05
N ILE A 444 19.69 -1.50 5.16
CA ILE A 444 19.08 -1.78 6.47
C ILE A 444 19.82 -2.89 7.24
N GLN A 445 20.32 -3.94 6.55
CA GLN A 445 21.14 -4.97 7.17
C GLN A 445 22.42 -4.37 7.76
N MET A 446 23.12 -3.53 7.00
CA MET A 446 24.33 -2.87 7.48
C MET A 446 24.06 -1.94 8.66
N ALA A 447 22.98 -1.16 8.61
CA ALA A 447 22.58 -0.30 9.73
C ALA A 447 22.28 -1.14 10.99
N ALA A 448 21.53 -2.23 10.86
CA ALA A 448 21.21 -3.13 11.97
C ALA A 448 22.46 -3.83 12.52
N ALA A 449 23.34 -4.36 11.67
CA ALA A 449 24.57 -5.02 12.09
C ALA A 449 25.50 -4.07 12.87
N ILE A 450 25.70 -2.84 12.37
CA ILE A 450 26.54 -1.84 13.04
C ILE A 450 25.90 -1.36 14.35
N SER A 451 24.57 -1.29 14.42
CA SER A 451 23.86 -0.89 15.64
C SER A 451 24.11 -1.82 16.83
N ALA A 452 24.44 -3.09 16.58
CA ALA A 452 24.83 -4.03 17.64
C ALA A 452 26.00 -3.53 18.48
N LEU A 453 26.97 -2.86 17.86
CA LEU A 453 28.13 -2.32 18.55
C LEU A 453 27.79 -1.19 19.52
N ALA A 454 26.67 -0.50 19.27
CA ALA A 454 26.13 0.57 20.13
C ALA A 454 25.08 0.05 21.13
N ASN A 455 24.81 -1.27 21.15
CA ASN A 455 23.76 -1.89 21.96
C ASN A 455 24.22 -3.21 22.60
N ASP A 456 25.40 -3.22 23.15
CA ASP A 456 25.98 -4.36 23.93
C ASP A 456 25.92 -5.71 23.15
N GLY A 457 26.17 -5.68 21.85
CA GLY A 457 26.12 -6.85 20.96
C GLY A 457 24.69 -7.24 20.47
N LYS A 458 23.64 -6.60 20.95
CA LYS A 458 22.27 -6.99 20.63
C LYS A 458 21.78 -6.30 19.35
N ILE A 459 21.34 -7.08 18.39
CA ILE A 459 20.70 -6.58 17.18
C ILE A 459 19.19 -6.53 17.44
N MET A 460 18.62 -5.33 17.44
CA MET A 460 17.19 -5.14 17.49
C MET A 460 16.58 -5.32 16.09
N ARG A 461 15.41 -5.94 16.03
CA ARG A 461 14.66 -6.05 14.79
C ARG A 461 14.21 -4.64 14.35
N PRO A 462 14.65 -4.15 13.17
CA PRO A 462 14.17 -2.87 12.66
C PRO A 462 12.66 -2.88 12.45
N HIS A 463 11.97 -1.78 12.76
CA HIS A 463 10.55 -1.68 12.53
C HIS A 463 10.13 -0.24 12.24
N ILE A 464 9.05 -0.13 11.47
CA ILE A 464 8.46 1.14 11.01
C ILE A 464 7.19 1.47 11.79
N VAL A 465 6.39 0.47 12.20
CA VAL A 465 5.18 0.71 12.98
C VAL A 465 5.50 0.68 14.46
N ARG A 466 5.16 1.78 15.15
CA ARG A 466 5.32 1.96 16.59
C ARG A 466 4.10 1.52 17.37
N ALA A 467 2.90 1.84 16.84
CA ALA A 467 1.65 1.47 17.46
C ALA A 467 0.53 1.29 16.43
N ILE A 468 -0.47 0.50 16.81
CA ILE A 468 -1.70 0.27 16.08
C ILE A 468 -2.84 0.86 16.91
N ILE A 469 -3.69 1.68 16.30
CA ILE A 469 -4.91 2.22 16.93
C ILE A 469 -6.11 1.49 16.34
N LYS A 470 -6.88 0.81 17.15
CA LYS A 470 -8.08 0.10 16.75
C LYS A 470 -9.17 0.27 17.80
N ASP A 471 -10.38 0.57 17.37
CA ASP A 471 -11.56 0.74 18.24
C ASP A 471 -11.34 1.76 19.40
N GLY A 472 -10.50 2.78 19.15
CA GLY A 472 -10.12 3.80 20.14
C GLY A 472 -9.01 3.40 21.10
N GLU A 473 -8.52 2.16 21.04
CA GLU A 473 -7.40 1.67 21.85
C GLU A 473 -6.08 1.70 21.08
N GLN A 474 -4.99 1.98 21.77
CA GLN A 474 -3.64 2.02 21.21
C GLN A 474 -2.82 0.82 21.69
N PHE A 475 -2.35 0.02 20.76
CA PHE A 475 -1.50 -1.15 20.99
C PHE A 475 -0.07 -0.83 20.55
N MET A 476 0.86 -0.77 21.52
CA MET A 476 2.27 -0.52 21.24
C MET A 476 2.96 -1.77 20.69
N ILE A 477 3.79 -1.60 19.68
CA ILE A 477 4.69 -2.67 19.20
C ILE A 477 5.86 -2.77 20.18
N THR A 478 6.07 -3.96 20.70
CA THR A 478 7.21 -4.21 21.61
C THR A 478 8.46 -4.44 20.79
N PRO A 479 9.55 -3.67 21.04
CA PRO A 479 10.84 -3.93 20.42
C PRO A 479 11.32 -5.36 20.70
N SER A 480 11.85 -6.02 19.70
CA SER A 480 12.34 -7.40 19.83
C SER A 480 13.80 -7.52 19.38
N VAL A 481 14.55 -8.37 20.09
CA VAL A 481 15.91 -8.73 19.72
C VAL A 481 15.86 -9.73 18.58
N SER A 482 16.59 -9.46 17.50
CA SER A 482 16.72 -10.35 16.34
C SER A 482 17.87 -11.34 16.53
N SER A 483 18.99 -10.88 17.12
CA SER A 483 20.18 -11.67 17.37
C SER A 483 20.97 -11.09 18.53
N ILE A 484 21.75 -11.90 19.19
CA ILE A 484 22.63 -11.55 20.30
C ILE A 484 24.03 -12.06 19.98
#